data_73fbe426c5c7a399112857259a4673a6
#
_entry.id   73fbe426c5c7a399112857259a4673a6
#
_cell.length_a   1.000
_cell.length_b   1.000
_cell.length_c   1.000
_cell.angle_alpha   90.00
_cell.angle_beta   90.00
_cell.angle_gamma   90.00
#
_symmetry.space_group_name_H-M   'P 1'
#
loop_
_entity.id
_entity.type
_entity.pdbx_description
1 polymer ?
#
loop_
_entity_poly.entity_id
_entity_poly.type
_entity_poly.pdbx_seq_one_letter_code
_entity_poly.pdbx_strand_id
1 'polypeptide(L)'
;MSVDFIVATPHDALEFNDVYRNTTGSAGYLACNNIYNRVVLNEWYEINPFPDLATHWECLDGARRWRFHLNKAARWQDGTPLTAHDVAYTHSHAKEMGYTGAMFLQDVDHIEEVDRHTVDYHLSRPNSGFLVLLGNFIFAHILPAHLYEGTDWSTNPHNLKPVGSGPFRLVDWTPGEHVIMEAVPDHWGPQPAIDRLILKIVPDRDECVRIVARGEAHIVPQDTLTRDRLHLVPEDSEAEIMTRQGPGMALLDFNHRQERWKDERARRAIAHAVDRSEIDRLGDPGVSQAWDHYLLGSSEWAFNPEAKAPAHDVEAAERLLDEAGLTKDANGSRGDIRLYYMDMFFGHKPLAEIVARQLEAVGFAVTYDGLSSPDWASIVRRGGEFDLIIVGGSMAPDPEITATKYSSAGRNNMAGHANADVDAAYEAAREATTLAERGAHYRRLQEVWARDTEWVPLFWYGMYYPRSKHFFGWADQIGFSIPWWHWGRMRRI
;
A
#
# COMPACT_ATOMS: atom_id res chain seq x y z
N MET A 1 21.36 -30.68 3.44
CA MET A 1 21.81 -29.35 3.89
C MET A 1 20.54 -28.50 4.02
N SER A 2 20.44 -27.74 5.11
CA SER A 2 19.34 -26.78 5.29
C SER A 2 19.37 -25.75 4.17
N VAL A 3 18.20 -25.38 3.64
CA VAL A 3 18.02 -24.36 2.63
C VAL A 3 17.60 -23.08 3.32
N ASP A 4 18.55 -22.17 3.49
CA ASP A 4 18.32 -20.86 4.10
C ASP A 4 17.99 -19.86 3.00
N PHE A 5 16.96 -19.02 3.26
CA PHE A 5 16.67 -17.86 2.43
C PHE A 5 16.85 -16.57 3.24
N ILE A 6 17.72 -15.68 2.78
CA ILE A 6 18.13 -14.49 3.51
C ILE A 6 17.59 -13.24 2.81
N VAL A 7 16.80 -12.47 3.54
CA VAL A 7 16.28 -11.16 3.14
C VAL A 7 17.07 -10.09 3.87
N ALA A 8 17.70 -9.17 3.17
CA ALA A 8 18.31 -8.00 3.78
C ALA A 8 17.27 -6.89 3.95
N THR A 9 17.14 -6.30 5.13
CA THR A 9 16.20 -5.23 5.41
C THR A 9 16.82 -4.12 6.25
N PRO A 10 16.55 -2.83 5.95
CA PRO A 10 17.13 -1.72 6.71
C PRO A 10 16.44 -1.45 8.06
N HIS A 11 15.25 -2.01 8.27
CA HIS A 11 14.42 -1.72 9.44
C HIS A 11 14.19 -2.97 10.29
N ASP A 12 14.54 -2.86 11.56
CA ASP A 12 14.35 -3.94 12.54
C ASP A 12 12.87 -4.17 12.86
N ALA A 13 12.58 -5.29 13.52
CA ALA A 13 11.30 -5.55 14.14
C ALA A 13 11.15 -4.71 15.43
N LEU A 14 9.92 -4.32 15.74
CA LEU A 14 9.55 -3.79 17.06
C LEU A 14 8.78 -4.84 17.83
N GLU A 15 7.94 -5.57 17.15
CA GLU A 15 7.09 -6.64 17.65
C GLU A 15 6.53 -7.44 16.45
N PHE A 16 5.77 -8.50 16.74
CA PHE A 16 5.17 -9.39 15.74
C PHE A 16 3.63 -9.40 15.84
N ASN A 17 3.03 -8.21 16.01
CA ASN A 17 1.58 -7.99 15.97
C ASN A 17 1.27 -6.70 15.21
N ASP A 18 1.23 -6.79 13.87
CA ASP A 18 0.93 -5.65 13.00
C ASP A 18 -0.58 -5.37 12.87
N VAL A 19 -1.45 -6.23 13.36
CA VAL A 19 -2.89 -5.92 13.53
C VAL A 19 -3.08 -4.81 14.57
N TYR A 20 -2.33 -4.87 15.65
CA TYR A 20 -2.34 -3.86 16.71
C TYR A 20 -1.57 -2.60 16.31
N ARG A 21 -0.35 -2.77 15.82
CA ARG A 21 0.56 -1.67 15.48
C ARG A 21 1.02 -1.79 14.03
N ASN A 22 0.92 -0.69 13.28
CA ASN A 22 1.48 -0.65 11.93
C ASN A 22 3.01 -0.76 11.98
N THR A 23 3.53 -1.89 11.50
CA THR A 23 4.96 -2.17 11.38
C THR A 23 5.42 -2.23 9.91
N THR A 24 4.60 -1.73 8.98
CA THR A 24 4.87 -1.78 7.52
C THR A 24 6.28 -1.30 7.19
N GLY A 25 6.98 -2.10 6.39
CA GLY A 25 8.37 -1.84 5.99
C GLY A 25 9.43 -2.35 6.96
N SER A 26 9.05 -2.88 8.15
CA SER A 26 9.98 -3.45 9.12
C SER A 26 10.16 -4.96 8.95
N ALA A 27 11.20 -5.51 9.59
CA ALA A 27 11.38 -6.95 9.70
C ALA A 27 10.20 -7.63 10.41
N GLY A 28 9.57 -6.96 11.40
CA GLY A 28 8.37 -7.47 12.08
C GLY A 28 7.20 -7.68 11.12
N TYR A 29 6.95 -6.70 10.25
CA TYR A 29 5.94 -6.82 9.20
C TYR A 29 6.23 -7.98 8.23
N LEU A 30 7.48 -8.10 7.75
CA LEU A 30 7.88 -9.20 6.87
C LEU A 30 7.71 -10.56 7.56
N ALA A 31 8.02 -10.63 8.86
CA ALA A 31 7.83 -11.84 9.65
C ALA A 31 6.35 -12.19 9.82
N CYS A 32 5.48 -11.23 10.17
CA CYS A 32 4.05 -11.43 10.35
C CYS A 32 3.39 -12.03 9.10
N ASN A 33 3.80 -11.60 7.91
CA ASN A 33 3.31 -12.15 6.64
C ASN A 33 3.65 -13.65 6.42
N ASN A 34 4.53 -14.21 7.22
CA ASN A 34 4.97 -15.61 7.13
C ASN A 34 4.59 -16.43 8.38
N ILE A 35 4.36 -15.76 9.50
CA ILE A 35 3.96 -16.38 10.77
C ILE A 35 2.45 -16.57 10.84
N TYR A 36 1.67 -15.63 10.29
CA TYR A 36 0.21 -15.63 10.36
C TYR A 36 -0.44 -15.79 8.99
N ASN A 37 -1.70 -16.22 8.99
CA ASN A 37 -2.56 -16.25 7.81
C ASN A 37 -3.62 -15.14 7.88
N ARG A 38 -4.28 -14.90 6.75
CA ARG A 38 -5.43 -14.02 6.57
C ARG A 38 -6.65 -14.85 6.19
N VAL A 39 -7.81 -14.22 6.17
CA VAL A 39 -9.02 -14.89 5.65
C VAL A 39 -8.84 -15.21 4.18
N VAL A 40 -8.43 -14.23 3.39
CA VAL A 40 -8.07 -14.34 1.96
C VAL A 40 -6.81 -13.54 1.68
N LEU A 41 -6.18 -13.76 0.55
CA LEU A 41 -4.96 -13.08 0.11
C LEU A 41 -5.20 -12.33 -1.18
N ASN A 42 -4.72 -11.11 -1.28
CA ASN A 42 -4.65 -10.38 -2.55
C ASN A 42 -3.19 -10.22 -2.98
N GLU A 43 -2.98 -10.36 -4.26
CA GLU A 43 -1.78 -9.89 -4.93
C GLU A 43 -2.02 -8.50 -5.56
N TRP A 44 -0.95 -7.73 -5.74
CA TRP A 44 -1.02 -6.34 -6.16
C TRP A 44 -1.58 -6.10 -7.56
N TYR A 45 -1.60 -7.15 -8.38
CA TYR A 45 -2.00 -7.05 -9.79
C TYR A 45 -3.19 -7.96 -10.11
N GLU A 46 -3.70 -8.67 -9.11
CA GLU A 46 -4.80 -9.61 -9.27
C GLU A 46 -6.03 -9.09 -8.53
N ILE A 47 -7.12 -8.92 -9.26
CA ILE A 47 -8.39 -8.47 -8.68
C ILE A 47 -9.08 -9.58 -7.87
N ASN A 48 -8.82 -10.84 -8.22
CA ASN A 48 -9.41 -11.98 -7.54
C ASN A 48 -8.51 -12.42 -6.39
N PRO A 49 -8.99 -12.41 -5.16
CA PRO A 49 -8.23 -12.92 -4.03
C PRO A 49 -7.98 -14.43 -4.15
N PHE A 50 -6.92 -14.85 -3.51
CA PHE A 50 -6.55 -16.27 -3.38
C PHE A 50 -7.03 -16.82 -2.04
N PRO A 51 -7.37 -18.13 -1.99
CA PRO A 51 -7.59 -18.83 -0.73
C PRO A 51 -6.39 -18.72 0.21
N ASP A 52 -6.68 -18.48 1.51
CA ASP A 52 -5.73 -18.63 2.61
C ASP A 52 -6.40 -19.44 3.74
N LEU A 53 -6.86 -18.83 4.82
CA LEU A 53 -7.70 -19.55 5.79
C LEU A 53 -9.03 -19.97 5.17
N ALA A 54 -9.67 -19.09 4.40
CA ALA A 54 -10.87 -19.47 3.65
C ALA A 54 -10.51 -20.25 2.38
N THR A 55 -11.18 -21.37 2.17
CA THR A 55 -11.08 -22.19 0.97
C THR A 55 -11.97 -21.68 -0.17
N HIS A 56 -13.08 -21.05 0.19
CA HIS A 56 -14.03 -20.38 -0.72
C HIS A 56 -14.92 -19.41 0.04
N TRP A 57 -15.65 -18.57 -0.69
CA TRP A 57 -16.52 -17.54 -0.12
C TRP A 57 -17.69 -17.24 -1.04
N GLU A 58 -18.70 -16.60 -0.47
CA GLU A 58 -19.95 -16.23 -1.13
C GLU A 58 -20.27 -14.75 -0.87
N CYS A 59 -20.65 -14.04 -1.92
CA CYS A 59 -21.22 -12.70 -1.83
C CYS A 59 -22.73 -12.81 -1.76
N LEU A 60 -23.35 -12.39 -0.67
CA LEU A 60 -24.75 -12.57 -0.35
C LEU A 60 -25.43 -11.21 -0.12
N ASP A 61 -26.76 -11.20 -0.20
CA ASP A 61 -27.59 -10.05 0.15
C ASP A 61 -27.19 -8.75 -0.57
N GLY A 62 -26.86 -8.85 -1.87
CA GLY A 62 -26.44 -7.70 -2.67
C GLY A 62 -25.14 -7.05 -2.13
N ALA A 63 -24.14 -7.85 -1.84
CA ALA A 63 -22.86 -7.45 -1.28
C ALA A 63 -22.92 -6.80 0.12
N ARG A 64 -24.00 -7.05 0.87
CA ARG A 64 -24.11 -6.67 2.29
C ARG A 64 -23.63 -7.75 3.24
N ARG A 65 -23.44 -8.99 2.75
CA ARG A 65 -22.96 -10.10 3.55
C ARG A 65 -21.96 -10.93 2.75
N TRP A 66 -20.82 -11.21 3.38
CA TRP A 66 -19.76 -12.05 2.82
C TRP A 66 -19.53 -13.24 3.72
N ARG A 67 -19.78 -14.45 3.21
CA ARG A 67 -19.57 -15.72 3.91
C ARG A 67 -18.27 -16.35 3.51
N PHE A 68 -17.47 -16.76 4.50
CA PHE A 68 -16.20 -17.43 4.29
C PHE A 68 -16.20 -18.81 4.93
N HIS A 69 -15.77 -19.82 4.19
CA HIS A 69 -15.65 -21.21 4.64
C HIS A 69 -14.17 -21.50 4.91
N LEU A 70 -13.81 -21.70 6.17
CA LEU A 70 -12.43 -21.87 6.62
C LEU A 70 -11.94 -23.30 6.38
N ASN A 71 -10.65 -23.45 6.17
CA ASN A 71 -9.99 -24.74 6.05
C ASN A 71 -10.06 -25.51 7.39
N LYS A 72 -10.75 -26.63 7.40
CA LYS A 72 -10.95 -27.46 8.60
C LYS A 72 -9.65 -28.08 9.17
N ALA A 73 -8.58 -28.10 8.37
CA ALA A 73 -7.27 -28.57 8.79
C ALA A 73 -6.43 -27.46 9.44
N ALA A 74 -6.86 -26.18 9.34
CA ALA A 74 -6.12 -25.04 9.87
C ALA A 74 -5.94 -25.16 11.40
N ARG A 75 -4.71 -24.90 11.84
CA ARG A 75 -4.34 -24.95 13.25
C ARG A 75 -3.23 -23.97 13.55
N TRP A 76 -3.18 -23.54 14.78
CA TRP A 76 -2.09 -22.75 15.33
C TRP A 76 -0.84 -23.61 15.55
N GLN A 77 0.32 -22.98 15.63
CA GLN A 77 1.62 -23.66 15.78
C GLN A 77 1.77 -24.37 17.14
N ASP A 78 0.91 -24.07 18.11
CA ASP A 78 0.80 -24.78 19.39
C ASP A 78 -0.12 -26.03 19.31
N GLY A 79 -0.72 -26.28 18.13
CA GLY A 79 -1.61 -27.41 17.87
C GLY A 79 -3.09 -27.11 18.08
N THR A 80 -3.46 -25.94 18.64
CA THR A 80 -4.86 -25.53 18.82
C THR A 80 -5.54 -25.38 17.47
N PRO A 81 -6.77 -25.92 17.25
CA PRO A 81 -7.51 -25.71 16.01
C PRO A 81 -7.84 -24.24 15.78
N LEU A 82 -7.61 -23.74 14.57
CA LEU A 82 -8.07 -22.43 14.14
C LEU A 82 -9.52 -22.51 13.72
N THR A 83 -10.35 -21.57 14.17
CA THR A 83 -11.79 -21.61 13.99
C THR A 83 -12.35 -20.24 13.56
N ALA A 84 -13.65 -20.18 13.26
CA ALA A 84 -14.38 -18.94 13.00
C ALA A 84 -14.28 -17.95 14.18
N HIS A 85 -14.14 -18.45 15.41
CA HIS A 85 -13.97 -17.62 16.59
C HIS A 85 -12.70 -16.75 16.51
N ASP A 86 -11.55 -17.33 16.10
CA ASP A 86 -10.31 -16.56 15.96
C ASP A 86 -10.45 -15.40 14.97
N VAL A 87 -11.16 -15.64 13.86
CA VAL A 87 -11.44 -14.63 12.83
C VAL A 87 -12.37 -13.54 13.37
N ALA A 88 -13.50 -13.94 13.93
CA ALA A 88 -14.51 -13.02 14.46
C ALA A 88 -13.93 -12.18 15.62
N TYR A 89 -13.23 -12.81 16.56
CA TYR A 89 -12.57 -12.13 17.67
C TYR A 89 -11.54 -11.11 17.18
N THR A 90 -10.59 -11.53 16.33
CA THR A 90 -9.50 -10.65 15.89
C THR A 90 -10.02 -9.40 15.22
N HIS A 91 -10.90 -9.55 14.24
CA HIS A 91 -11.37 -8.42 13.46
C HIS A 91 -12.38 -7.53 14.21
N SER A 92 -13.25 -8.13 15.04
CA SER A 92 -14.19 -7.36 15.87
C SER A 92 -13.46 -6.53 16.93
N HIS A 93 -12.50 -7.14 17.63
CA HIS A 93 -11.71 -6.46 18.65
C HIS A 93 -10.84 -5.35 18.04
N ALA A 94 -10.14 -5.63 16.92
CA ALA A 94 -9.33 -4.63 16.24
C ALA A 94 -10.17 -3.43 15.78
N LYS A 95 -11.41 -3.67 15.32
CA LYS A 95 -12.35 -2.61 14.92
C LYS A 95 -12.83 -1.81 16.12
N GLU A 96 -13.26 -2.47 17.20
CA GLU A 96 -13.74 -1.83 18.44
C GLU A 96 -12.67 -0.90 19.03
N MET A 97 -11.43 -1.37 19.10
CA MET A 97 -10.30 -0.61 19.63
C MET A 97 -9.73 0.43 18.67
N GLY A 98 -10.16 0.44 17.40
CA GLY A 98 -9.65 1.35 16.38
C GLY A 98 -8.20 1.09 15.99
N TYR A 99 -7.72 -0.14 16.10
CA TYR A 99 -6.36 -0.53 15.73
C TYR A 99 -6.14 -0.40 14.22
N THR A 100 -4.88 -0.24 13.84
CA THR A 100 -4.52 0.02 12.44
C THR A 100 -4.98 -1.11 11.51
N GLY A 101 -4.92 -2.36 11.97
CA GLY A 101 -5.40 -3.53 11.22
C GLY A 101 -6.88 -3.51 10.87
N ALA A 102 -7.68 -2.70 11.56
CA ALA A 102 -9.11 -2.56 11.27
C ALA A 102 -9.46 -1.49 10.23
N MET A 103 -8.48 -0.81 9.64
CA MET A 103 -8.73 0.29 8.71
C MET A 103 -9.58 -0.11 7.49
N PHE A 104 -9.54 -1.37 7.08
CA PHE A 104 -10.31 -1.91 5.96
C PHE A 104 -11.65 -2.54 6.38
N LEU A 105 -11.96 -2.55 7.68
CA LEU A 105 -13.19 -3.11 8.25
C LEU A 105 -14.24 -2.04 8.59
N GLN A 106 -14.09 -0.82 8.06
CA GLN A 106 -14.97 0.30 8.40
C GLN A 106 -16.45 0.05 8.05
N ASP A 107 -16.72 -0.65 6.96
CA ASP A 107 -18.07 -0.98 6.52
C ASP A 107 -18.64 -2.24 7.21
N VAL A 108 -17.84 -2.99 7.97
CA VAL A 108 -18.33 -4.16 8.70
C VAL A 108 -19.18 -3.68 9.89
N ASP A 109 -20.43 -4.09 9.95
CA ASP A 109 -21.31 -3.86 11.09
C ASP A 109 -20.97 -4.81 12.23
N HIS A 110 -21.07 -6.11 11.96
CA HIS A 110 -20.67 -7.17 12.88
C HIS A 110 -20.16 -8.40 12.12
N ILE A 111 -19.53 -9.30 12.85
CA ILE A 111 -19.01 -10.58 12.33
C ILE A 111 -19.69 -11.70 13.09
N GLU A 112 -20.32 -12.63 12.36
CA GLU A 112 -21.09 -13.74 12.92
C GLU A 112 -20.35 -15.07 12.76
N GLU A 113 -20.19 -15.80 13.85
CA GLU A 113 -19.74 -17.19 13.84
C GLU A 113 -20.91 -18.10 13.49
N VAL A 114 -21.10 -18.41 12.20
CA VAL A 114 -22.22 -19.26 11.73
C VAL A 114 -22.07 -20.69 12.24
N ASP A 115 -20.87 -21.21 12.16
CA ASP A 115 -20.42 -22.48 12.75
C ASP A 115 -18.91 -22.43 13.00
N ARG A 116 -18.34 -23.55 13.48
CA ARG A 116 -16.91 -23.64 13.83
C ARG A 116 -15.95 -23.22 12.69
N HIS A 117 -16.36 -23.34 11.42
CA HIS A 117 -15.50 -23.09 10.26
C HIS A 117 -16.18 -22.21 9.21
N THR A 118 -17.27 -21.54 9.58
CA THR A 118 -17.98 -20.60 8.71
C THR A 118 -18.18 -19.29 9.44
N VAL A 119 -17.76 -18.18 8.81
CA VAL A 119 -17.89 -16.84 9.35
C VAL A 119 -18.55 -15.92 8.33
N ASP A 120 -19.52 -15.12 8.78
CA ASP A 120 -20.19 -14.09 8.00
C ASP A 120 -19.74 -12.70 8.44
N TYR A 121 -19.36 -11.87 7.47
CA TYR A 121 -19.17 -10.44 7.65
C TYR A 121 -20.43 -9.73 7.18
N HIS A 122 -21.12 -9.07 8.09
CA HIS A 122 -22.29 -8.24 7.80
C HIS A 122 -21.84 -6.81 7.62
N LEU A 123 -22.17 -6.20 6.47
CA LEU A 123 -21.78 -4.85 6.14
C LEU A 123 -22.93 -3.88 6.35
N SER A 124 -22.65 -2.69 6.89
CA SER A 124 -23.62 -1.60 7.09
C SER A 124 -24.17 -1.06 5.76
N ARG A 125 -23.42 -1.25 4.67
CA ARG A 125 -23.78 -0.90 3.29
C ARG A 125 -23.23 -1.94 2.32
N PRO A 126 -23.76 -2.03 1.08
CA PRO A 126 -23.19 -2.89 0.06
C PRO A 126 -21.71 -2.55 -0.19
N ASN A 127 -20.88 -3.55 -0.33
CA ASN A 127 -19.51 -3.35 -0.80
C ASN A 127 -18.98 -4.57 -1.56
N SER A 128 -19.10 -4.54 -2.88
CA SER A 128 -18.60 -5.60 -3.76
C SER A 128 -17.07 -5.61 -3.88
N GLY A 129 -16.38 -4.55 -3.43
CA GLY A 129 -14.92 -4.47 -3.30
C GLY A 129 -14.36 -4.98 -1.97
N PHE A 130 -15.23 -5.45 -1.06
CA PHE A 130 -14.83 -5.84 0.30
C PHE A 130 -13.74 -6.92 0.32
N LEU A 131 -13.76 -7.88 -0.61
CA LEU A 131 -12.73 -8.92 -0.70
C LEU A 131 -11.33 -8.35 -0.88
N VAL A 132 -11.17 -7.33 -1.72
CA VAL A 132 -9.86 -6.70 -1.95
C VAL A 132 -9.38 -5.99 -0.70
N LEU A 133 -10.29 -5.36 0.04
CA LEU A 133 -9.97 -4.73 1.30
C LEU A 133 -9.58 -5.77 2.35
N LEU A 134 -10.35 -6.86 2.48
CA LEU A 134 -10.10 -7.91 3.46
C LEU A 134 -8.80 -8.69 3.18
N GLY A 135 -8.47 -8.91 1.92
CA GLY A 135 -7.22 -9.57 1.50
C GLY A 135 -6.00 -8.66 1.49
N ASN A 136 -6.16 -7.39 1.86
CA ASN A 136 -5.05 -6.44 1.82
C ASN A 136 -3.88 -6.93 2.68
N PHE A 137 -2.70 -6.96 2.07
CA PHE A 137 -1.48 -7.53 2.67
C PHE A 137 -0.97 -6.74 3.88
N ILE A 138 -1.50 -5.54 4.14
CA ILE A 138 -0.95 -4.68 5.18
C ILE A 138 -1.40 -5.08 6.59
N PHE A 139 -2.68 -5.49 6.81
CA PHE A 139 -3.18 -5.54 8.19
C PHE A 139 -4.19 -6.66 8.52
N ALA A 140 -4.48 -7.56 7.62
CA ALA A 140 -5.61 -8.48 7.80
C ALA A 140 -5.24 -9.84 8.41
N HIS A 141 -4.14 -9.94 9.18
CA HIS A 141 -3.74 -11.19 9.84
C HIS A 141 -4.73 -11.59 10.93
N ILE A 142 -4.86 -12.91 11.14
CA ILE A 142 -5.67 -13.46 12.23
C ILE A 142 -4.77 -13.84 13.39
N LEU A 143 -5.18 -13.46 14.60
CA LEU A 143 -4.47 -13.76 15.85
C LEU A 143 -5.16 -14.89 16.62
N PRO A 144 -4.42 -15.67 17.43
CA PRO A 144 -4.98 -16.76 18.23
C PRO A 144 -5.84 -16.23 19.38
N ALA A 145 -7.16 -16.34 19.27
CA ALA A 145 -8.08 -15.83 20.29
C ALA A 145 -7.73 -16.37 21.69
N HIS A 146 -7.39 -17.67 21.80
CA HIS A 146 -7.05 -18.30 23.08
C HIS A 146 -5.82 -17.71 23.80
N LEU A 147 -5.02 -16.89 23.10
CA LEU A 147 -3.83 -16.22 23.67
C LEU A 147 -4.02 -14.70 23.82
N TYR A 148 -5.00 -14.13 23.13
CA TYR A 148 -5.22 -12.68 23.12
C TYR A 148 -6.52 -12.25 23.79
N GLU A 149 -7.56 -13.10 23.83
CA GLU A 149 -8.86 -12.75 24.40
C GLU A 149 -8.74 -12.45 25.90
N GLY A 150 -9.36 -11.35 26.33
CA GLY A 150 -9.30 -10.89 27.70
C GLY A 150 -7.96 -10.25 28.11
N THR A 151 -7.03 -10.06 27.18
CA THR A 151 -5.74 -9.40 27.45
C THR A 151 -5.71 -8.01 26.82
N ASP A 152 -4.80 -7.16 27.31
CA ASP A 152 -4.40 -5.93 26.63
C ASP A 152 -3.38 -6.26 25.52
N TRP A 153 -3.76 -6.03 24.26
CA TRP A 153 -2.87 -6.31 23.13
C TRP A 153 -1.58 -5.50 23.15
N SER A 154 -1.57 -4.31 23.79
CA SER A 154 -0.37 -3.47 23.86
C SER A 154 0.74 -4.09 24.72
N THR A 155 0.39 -5.00 25.62
CA THR A 155 1.30 -5.63 26.57
C THR A 155 1.31 -7.16 26.48
N ASN A 156 0.58 -7.73 25.51
CA ASN A 156 0.51 -9.18 25.37
C ASN A 156 1.89 -9.77 25.03
N PRO A 157 2.39 -10.77 25.80
CA PRO A 157 3.72 -11.35 25.58
C PRO A 157 3.87 -12.03 24.23
N HIS A 158 2.77 -12.44 23.59
CA HIS A 158 2.78 -13.04 22.25
C HIS A 158 3.08 -12.04 21.13
N ASN A 159 3.09 -10.74 21.40
CA ASN A 159 3.64 -9.75 20.49
C ASN A 159 5.14 -9.93 20.24
N LEU A 160 5.87 -10.51 21.21
CA LEU A 160 7.31 -10.79 21.11
C LEU A 160 7.62 -12.28 20.88
N LYS A 161 6.68 -13.16 21.23
CA LYS A 161 6.79 -14.61 21.04
C LYS A 161 5.54 -15.13 20.32
N PRO A 162 5.40 -14.85 19.03
CA PRO A 162 4.19 -15.12 18.29
C PRO A 162 3.91 -16.63 18.18
N VAL A 163 2.64 -17.00 18.30
CA VAL A 163 2.12 -18.30 17.93
C VAL A 163 1.23 -18.09 16.73
N GLY A 164 1.73 -18.44 15.55
CA GLY A 164 1.05 -18.21 14.28
C GLY A 164 0.31 -19.43 13.77
N SER A 165 -0.32 -19.25 12.61
CA SER A 165 -0.97 -20.32 11.82
C SER A 165 -0.25 -20.57 10.50
N GLY A 166 0.71 -19.68 10.15
CA GLY A 166 1.46 -19.71 8.90
C GLY A 166 2.56 -20.76 8.84
N PRO A 167 3.20 -20.90 7.67
CA PRO A 167 4.17 -21.97 7.39
C PRO A 167 5.54 -21.76 8.04
N PHE A 168 5.81 -20.60 8.65
CA PHE A 168 7.03 -20.33 9.38
C PHE A 168 6.74 -19.95 10.82
N ARG A 169 7.60 -20.38 11.74
CA ARG A 169 7.56 -19.99 13.16
C ARG A 169 8.80 -19.19 13.53
N LEU A 170 8.63 -18.20 14.40
CA LEU A 170 9.76 -17.47 14.97
C LEU A 170 10.62 -18.39 15.83
N VAL A 171 11.92 -18.39 15.60
CA VAL A 171 12.90 -19.18 16.37
C VAL A 171 13.82 -18.25 17.15
N ASP A 172 14.29 -17.19 16.53
CA ASP A 172 15.17 -16.22 17.16
C ASP A 172 14.95 -14.82 16.63
N TRP A 173 15.11 -13.86 17.49
CA TRP A 173 15.18 -12.44 17.16
C TRP A 173 16.23 -11.78 18.02
N THR A 174 17.30 -11.33 17.39
CA THR A 174 18.33 -10.51 17.99
C THR A 174 18.20 -9.10 17.45
N PRO A 175 17.71 -8.12 18.25
CA PRO A 175 17.53 -6.74 17.82
C PRO A 175 18.81 -6.15 17.20
N GLY A 176 18.66 -5.51 16.05
CA GLY A 176 19.76 -4.92 15.28
C GLY A 176 20.57 -5.90 14.44
N GLU A 177 20.30 -7.21 14.54
CA GLU A 177 21.04 -8.24 13.81
C GLU A 177 20.16 -9.04 12.85
N HIS A 178 19.15 -9.74 13.41
CA HIS A 178 18.30 -10.64 12.60
C HIS A 178 16.99 -11.07 13.25
N VAL A 179 16.07 -11.54 12.39
CA VAL A 179 14.91 -12.36 12.76
C VAL A 179 15.03 -13.68 12.02
N ILE A 180 15.04 -14.80 12.75
CA ILE A 180 15.12 -16.15 12.16
C ILE A 180 13.80 -16.86 12.34
N MET A 181 13.27 -17.38 11.25
CA MET A 181 12.08 -18.21 11.21
C MET A 181 12.41 -19.56 10.57
N GLU A 182 11.80 -20.62 11.09
CA GLU A 182 11.91 -21.98 10.54
C GLU A 182 10.58 -22.44 9.96
N ALA A 183 10.65 -23.23 8.90
CA ALA A 183 9.50 -23.89 8.32
C ALA A 183 8.83 -24.80 9.36
N VAL A 184 7.50 -24.72 9.45
CA VAL A 184 6.71 -25.56 10.34
C VAL A 184 6.57 -26.94 9.71
N PRO A 185 7.10 -28.01 10.36
CA PRO A 185 6.88 -29.36 9.90
C PRO A 185 5.39 -29.68 9.85
N ASP A 186 4.95 -30.36 8.81
CA ASP A 186 3.54 -30.78 8.64
C ASP A 186 2.52 -29.61 8.72
N HIS A 187 2.92 -28.43 8.24
CA HIS A 187 2.01 -27.31 8.12
C HIS A 187 0.73 -27.73 7.36
N TRP A 188 -0.43 -27.28 7.84
CA TRP A 188 -1.73 -27.66 7.29
C TRP A 188 -1.99 -27.15 5.84
N GLY A 189 -1.26 -26.13 5.40
CA GLY A 189 -1.27 -25.58 4.05
C GLY A 189 -0.07 -26.02 3.21
N PRO A 190 0.25 -25.31 2.13
CA PRO A 190 1.43 -25.60 1.31
C PRO A 190 2.73 -25.58 2.11
N GLN A 191 3.59 -26.56 1.84
CA GLN A 191 4.90 -26.66 2.50
C GLN A 191 5.91 -25.74 1.83
N PRO A 192 6.68 -24.95 2.60
CA PRO A 192 7.81 -24.19 2.06
C PRO A 192 8.88 -25.09 1.45
N ALA A 193 9.54 -24.63 0.39
CA ALA A 193 10.69 -25.33 -0.19
C ALA A 193 12.03 -24.89 0.43
N ILE A 194 12.00 -23.97 1.38
CA ILE A 194 13.12 -23.52 2.18
C ILE A 194 12.92 -23.91 3.64
N ASP A 195 13.99 -24.20 4.36
CA ASP A 195 13.93 -24.62 5.76
C ASP A 195 13.92 -23.42 6.71
N ARG A 196 14.66 -22.36 6.40
CA ARG A 196 14.73 -21.14 7.21
C ARG A 196 14.59 -19.89 6.36
N LEU A 197 13.81 -18.93 6.89
CA LEU A 197 13.69 -17.57 6.40
C LEU A 197 14.39 -16.65 7.40
N ILE A 198 15.45 -15.97 6.96
CA ILE A 198 16.27 -15.11 7.80
C ILE A 198 16.13 -13.66 7.31
N LEU A 199 15.64 -12.79 8.17
CA LEU A 199 15.62 -11.35 7.93
C LEU A 199 16.88 -10.77 8.56
N LYS A 200 17.85 -10.40 7.75
CA LYS A 200 19.14 -9.80 8.18
C LYS A 200 18.97 -8.29 8.26
N ILE A 201 19.16 -7.73 9.44
CA ILE A 201 19.03 -6.29 9.66
C ILE A 201 20.32 -5.58 9.24
N VAL A 202 20.20 -4.68 8.27
CA VAL A 202 21.32 -3.91 7.73
C VAL A 202 20.85 -2.47 7.55
N PRO A 203 21.10 -1.57 8.53
CA PRO A 203 20.54 -0.20 8.53
C PRO A 203 20.89 0.63 7.30
N ASP A 204 22.04 0.39 6.70
CA ASP A 204 22.46 1.05 5.45
C ASP A 204 21.77 0.37 4.25
N ARG A 205 20.92 1.11 3.56
CA ARG A 205 20.15 0.61 2.40
C ARG A 205 21.02 0.24 1.21
N ASP A 206 22.09 0.98 0.97
CA ASP A 206 23.04 0.66 -0.10
C ASP A 206 23.79 -0.62 0.23
N GLU A 207 24.10 -0.85 1.51
CA GLU A 207 24.72 -2.08 1.96
C GLU A 207 23.77 -3.27 1.86
N CYS A 208 22.45 -3.08 2.12
CA CYS A 208 21.46 -4.13 1.82
C CYS A 208 21.57 -4.61 0.37
N VAL A 209 21.69 -3.69 -0.59
CA VAL A 209 21.86 -4.03 -2.02
C VAL A 209 23.19 -4.72 -2.27
N ARG A 210 24.29 -4.19 -1.70
CA ARG A 210 25.65 -4.74 -1.92
C ARG A 210 25.80 -6.17 -1.40
N ILE A 211 25.20 -6.51 -0.24
CA ILE A 211 25.28 -7.88 0.28
C ILE A 211 24.49 -8.88 -0.58
N VAL A 212 23.43 -8.43 -1.26
CA VAL A 212 22.76 -9.27 -2.26
C VAL A 212 23.64 -9.43 -3.49
N ALA A 213 24.27 -8.35 -3.96
CA ALA A 213 25.21 -8.42 -5.08
C ALA A 213 26.41 -9.34 -4.81
N ARG A 214 26.84 -9.47 -3.54
CA ARG A 214 27.92 -10.40 -3.13
C ARG A 214 27.44 -11.83 -2.84
N GLY A 215 26.12 -12.11 -2.90
CA GLY A 215 25.57 -13.43 -2.58
C GLY A 215 25.44 -13.73 -1.08
N GLU A 216 25.62 -12.73 -0.20
CA GLU A 216 25.48 -12.86 1.26
C GLU A 216 24.02 -12.77 1.72
N ALA A 217 23.13 -12.24 0.87
CA ALA A 217 21.70 -12.25 1.01
C ALA A 217 21.07 -12.56 -0.37
N HIS A 218 19.76 -12.85 -0.39
CA HIS A 218 19.10 -13.32 -1.62
C HIS A 218 18.16 -12.30 -2.23
N ILE A 219 17.71 -11.33 -1.44
CA ILE A 219 16.82 -10.23 -1.88
C ILE A 219 16.87 -9.08 -0.88
N VAL A 220 16.46 -7.89 -1.34
CA VAL A 220 16.01 -6.80 -0.48
C VAL A 220 14.53 -6.50 -0.74
N PRO A 221 13.78 -6.05 0.28
CA PRO A 221 12.41 -5.58 0.10
C PRO A 221 12.35 -4.39 -0.85
N GLN A 222 11.13 -4.11 -1.30
CA GLN A 222 10.79 -2.93 -2.06
C GLN A 222 11.34 -1.63 -1.42
N ASP A 223 11.50 -0.60 -2.24
CA ASP A 223 11.97 0.75 -1.86
C ASP A 223 13.42 0.83 -1.35
N THR A 224 14.22 -0.22 -1.56
CA THR A 224 15.63 -0.21 -1.19
C THR A 224 16.53 0.17 -2.38
N LEU A 225 16.14 -0.19 -3.61
CA LEU A 225 16.89 0.11 -4.82
C LEU A 225 16.11 1.12 -5.69
N THR A 226 16.79 2.18 -6.08
CA THR A 226 16.29 3.21 -7.00
C THR A 226 17.13 3.24 -8.26
N ARG A 227 16.63 3.87 -9.34
CA ARG A 227 17.30 3.92 -10.63
C ARG A 227 18.73 4.44 -10.56
N ASP A 228 18.98 5.48 -9.81
CA ASP A 228 20.31 6.09 -9.62
C ASP A 228 21.30 5.16 -8.91
N ARG A 229 20.81 4.11 -8.24
CA ARG A 229 21.58 3.13 -7.47
C ARG A 229 21.72 1.76 -8.16
N LEU A 230 21.23 1.58 -9.38
CA LEU A 230 21.35 0.32 -10.12
C LEU A 230 22.81 -0.14 -10.27
N HIS A 231 23.76 0.79 -10.27
CA HIS A 231 25.21 0.52 -10.30
C HIS A 231 25.72 -0.28 -9.09
N LEU A 232 24.92 -0.37 -8.00
CA LEU A 232 25.27 -1.20 -6.83
C LEU A 232 25.13 -2.70 -7.10
N VAL A 233 24.51 -3.09 -8.23
CA VAL A 233 24.37 -4.47 -8.69
C VAL A 233 25.09 -4.62 -10.04
N PRO A 234 26.41 -4.84 -10.05
CA PRO A 234 27.18 -5.08 -11.28
C PRO A 234 26.68 -6.31 -12.04
N GLU A 235 26.84 -6.33 -13.36
CA GLU A 235 26.39 -7.45 -14.22
C GLU A 235 27.07 -8.79 -13.86
N ASP A 236 28.32 -8.74 -13.42
CA ASP A 236 29.12 -9.89 -12.99
C ASP A 236 28.91 -10.30 -11.53
N SER A 237 27.97 -9.64 -10.82
CA SER A 237 27.64 -9.97 -9.43
C SER A 237 26.81 -11.26 -9.30
N GLU A 238 26.63 -11.74 -8.07
CA GLU A 238 25.78 -12.88 -7.72
C GLU A 238 24.28 -12.58 -7.79
N ALA A 239 23.91 -11.36 -8.16
CA ALA A 239 22.53 -10.88 -8.26
C ALA A 239 22.18 -10.38 -9.65
N GLU A 240 20.89 -10.35 -9.93
CA GLU A 240 20.30 -9.66 -11.08
C GLU A 240 19.25 -8.65 -10.59
N ILE A 241 18.93 -7.67 -11.41
CA ILE A 241 17.88 -6.70 -11.11
C ILE A 241 16.61 -7.12 -11.86
N MET A 242 15.57 -7.47 -11.10
CA MET A 242 14.24 -7.60 -11.64
C MET A 242 13.54 -6.23 -11.59
N THR A 243 12.90 -5.85 -12.68
CA THR A 243 12.17 -4.59 -12.78
C THR A 243 10.69 -4.84 -13.03
N ARG A 244 9.85 -3.97 -12.49
CA ARG A 244 8.40 -4.02 -12.72
C ARG A 244 7.78 -2.63 -12.56
N GLN A 245 6.70 -2.35 -13.26
CA GLN A 245 5.85 -1.22 -12.92
C GLN A 245 5.19 -1.45 -11.56
N GLY A 246 5.19 -0.44 -10.71
CA GLY A 246 4.61 -0.54 -9.37
C GLY A 246 3.08 -0.46 -9.38
N PRO A 247 2.41 -0.87 -8.28
CA PRO A 247 0.95 -0.80 -8.14
C PRO A 247 0.49 0.58 -7.68
N GLY A 248 1.38 1.56 -7.62
CA GLY A 248 1.11 2.90 -7.12
C GLY A 248 1.73 4.01 -7.95
N MET A 249 1.28 5.22 -7.68
CA MET A 249 1.82 6.44 -8.29
C MET A 249 2.06 7.52 -7.25
N ALA A 250 2.95 8.47 -7.57
CA ALA A 250 3.02 9.76 -6.92
C ALA A 250 2.01 10.71 -7.52
N LEU A 251 1.41 11.52 -6.68
CA LEU A 251 0.51 12.59 -7.08
C LEU A 251 0.70 13.83 -6.20
N LEU A 252 0.31 14.98 -6.73
CA LEU A 252 0.24 16.23 -6.01
C LEU A 252 -1.20 16.44 -5.55
N ASP A 253 -1.40 16.50 -4.23
CA ASP A 253 -2.70 16.66 -3.63
C ASP A 253 -2.85 18.05 -2.99
N PHE A 254 -4.06 18.60 -3.04
CA PHE A 254 -4.40 19.93 -2.55
C PHE A 254 -4.99 19.86 -1.15
N ASN A 255 -4.72 20.84 -0.30
CA ASN A 255 -5.47 20.99 0.93
C ASN A 255 -6.84 21.62 0.64
N HIS A 256 -7.83 20.80 0.34
CA HIS A 256 -9.20 21.26 0.00
C HIS A 256 -9.91 22.04 1.11
N ARG A 257 -9.36 22.08 2.33
CA ARG A 257 -9.88 22.92 3.43
C ARG A 257 -9.52 24.39 3.24
N GLN A 258 -8.47 24.69 2.46
CA GLN A 258 -8.07 26.07 2.18
C GLN A 258 -8.93 26.69 1.08
N GLU A 259 -9.38 27.92 1.29
CA GLU A 259 -10.29 28.62 0.38
C GLU A 259 -9.77 28.69 -1.06
N ARG A 260 -8.45 28.95 -1.22
CA ARG A 260 -7.83 29.06 -2.54
C ARG A 260 -7.85 27.77 -3.37
N TRP A 261 -7.93 26.60 -2.72
CA TRP A 261 -7.99 25.32 -3.40
C TRP A 261 -9.41 24.77 -3.57
N LYS A 262 -10.44 25.46 -3.08
CA LYS A 262 -11.85 25.10 -3.35
C LYS A 262 -12.25 25.44 -4.79
N ASP A 263 -11.63 26.47 -5.38
CA ASP A 263 -11.85 26.82 -6.78
C ASP A 263 -11.15 25.83 -7.70
N GLU A 264 -11.92 25.14 -8.54
CA GLU A 264 -11.39 24.17 -9.51
C GLU A 264 -10.42 24.81 -10.51
N ARG A 265 -10.61 26.09 -10.84
CA ARG A 265 -9.73 26.85 -11.76
C ARG A 265 -8.33 26.96 -11.18
N ALA A 266 -8.21 27.20 -9.87
CA ALA A 266 -6.92 27.26 -9.18
C ALA A 266 -6.21 25.90 -9.25
N ARG A 267 -6.92 24.81 -8.96
CA ARG A 267 -6.34 23.45 -9.04
C ARG A 267 -5.94 23.06 -10.46
N ARG A 268 -6.81 23.41 -11.44
CA ARG A 268 -6.55 23.16 -12.85
C ARG A 268 -5.34 23.97 -13.34
N ALA A 269 -5.15 25.18 -12.87
CA ALA A 269 -3.98 26.00 -13.16
C ALA A 269 -2.68 25.34 -12.67
N ILE A 270 -2.68 24.79 -11.45
CA ILE A 270 -1.53 24.02 -10.93
C ILE A 270 -1.25 22.80 -11.82
N ALA A 271 -2.29 22.10 -12.29
CA ALA A 271 -2.12 20.96 -13.20
C ALA A 271 -1.51 21.35 -14.55
N HIS A 272 -1.86 22.54 -15.09
CA HIS A 272 -1.24 23.11 -16.30
C HIS A 272 0.20 23.59 -16.05
N ALA A 273 0.54 24.06 -14.85
CA ALA A 273 1.90 24.46 -14.51
C ALA A 273 2.89 23.28 -14.45
N VAL A 274 2.41 22.05 -14.24
CA VAL A 274 3.25 20.86 -14.12
C VAL A 274 3.68 20.33 -15.49
N ASP A 275 4.97 20.44 -15.82
CA ASP A 275 5.61 19.83 -16.98
C ASP A 275 6.03 18.38 -16.66
N ARG A 276 5.20 17.43 -17.07
CA ARG A 276 5.46 16.01 -16.92
C ARG A 276 6.62 15.49 -17.76
N SER A 277 7.00 16.21 -18.84
CA SER A 277 8.14 15.82 -19.67
C SER A 277 9.46 15.96 -18.90
N GLU A 278 9.52 16.89 -17.95
CA GLU A 278 10.66 17.03 -17.05
C GLU A 278 10.64 15.94 -15.95
N ILE A 279 9.47 15.63 -15.41
CA ILE A 279 9.28 14.54 -14.45
C ILE A 279 9.65 13.19 -15.07
N ASP A 280 9.37 12.99 -16.36
CA ASP A 280 9.68 11.75 -17.08
C ASP A 280 11.17 11.41 -17.11
N ARG A 281 12.04 12.41 -16.95
CA ARG A 281 13.51 12.20 -16.84
C ARG A 281 13.91 11.44 -15.56
N LEU A 282 13.03 11.40 -14.56
CA LEU A 282 13.23 10.58 -13.35
C LEU A 282 12.91 9.10 -13.62
N GLY A 283 12.18 8.82 -14.70
CA GLY A 283 11.69 7.51 -15.06
C GLY A 283 12.71 6.62 -15.75
N ASP A 284 12.34 5.37 -15.91
CA ASP A 284 13.05 4.34 -16.64
C ASP A 284 12.07 3.68 -17.61
N PRO A 285 12.24 3.83 -18.94
CA PRO A 285 11.27 3.39 -19.93
C PRO A 285 10.79 1.94 -19.71
N GLY A 286 9.47 1.74 -19.62
CA GLY A 286 8.87 0.44 -19.39
C GLY A 286 8.82 0.00 -17.91
N VAL A 287 9.45 0.74 -17.00
CA VAL A 287 9.49 0.45 -15.57
C VAL A 287 8.79 1.55 -14.76
N SER A 288 9.18 2.80 -14.99
CA SER A 288 8.63 3.98 -14.32
C SER A 288 8.59 5.15 -15.28
N GLN A 289 7.59 6.01 -15.15
CA GLN A 289 7.39 7.12 -16.08
C GLN A 289 6.52 8.23 -15.48
N ALA A 290 6.59 9.42 -16.02
CA ALA A 290 5.59 10.44 -15.77
C ALA A 290 4.20 9.92 -16.15
N TRP A 291 3.19 10.29 -15.36
CA TRP A 291 1.85 9.77 -15.53
C TRP A 291 0.82 10.89 -15.52
N ASP A 292 -0.13 10.85 -16.47
CA ASP A 292 -1.14 11.89 -16.65
C ASP A 292 -2.58 11.41 -16.40
N HIS A 293 -2.76 10.11 -16.08
CA HIS A 293 -4.08 9.55 -15.82
C HIS A 293 -4.32 9.37 -14.31
N TYR A 294 -5.60 9.34 -13.95
CA TYR A 294 -6.06 9.26 -12.56
C TYR A 294 -6.12 7.85 -11.99
N LEU A 295 -5.86 6.82 -12.79
CA LEU A 295 -5.71 5.45 -12.37
C LEU A 295 -4.56 4.81 -13.15
N LEU A 296 -4.01 3.69 -12.65
CA LEU A 296 -2.95 2.96 -13.33
C LEU A 296 -3.51 2.11 -14.47
N GLY A 297 -2.79 2.07 -15.58
CA GLY A 297 -3.14 1.21 -16.72
C GLY A 297 -3.16 -0.29 -16.39
N SER A 298 -2.51 -0.71 -15.30
CA SER A 298 -2.56 -2.09 -14.81
C SER A 298 -3.94 -2.51 -14.29
N SER A 299 -4.83 -1.57 -14.00
CA SER A 299 -6.22 -1.83 -13.64
C SER A 299 -7.15 -1.73 -14.87
N GLU A 300 -6.83 -2.45 -15.95
CA GLU A 300 -7.51 -2.36 -17.26
C GLU A 300 -9.04 -2.38 -17.19
N TRP A 301 -9.60 -3.21 -16.30
CA TRP A 301 -11.05 -3.36 -16.14
C TRP A 301 -11.77 -2.08 -15.68
N ALA A 302 -11.04 -1.19 -14.98
CA ALA A 302 -11.54 0.07 -14.42
C ALA A 302 -10.93 1.30 -15.07
N PHE A 303 -9.85 1.16 -15.85
CA PHE A 303 -9.07 2.26 -16.41
C PHE A 303 -9.87 3.04 -17.46
N ASN A 304 -9.75 4.38 -17.42
CA ASN A 304 -10.31 5.29 -18.42
C ASN A 304 -9.19 6.04 -19.15
N PRO A 305 -8.85 5.69 -20.39
CA PRO A 305 -7.77 6.34 -21.14
C PRO A 305 -8.08 7.79 -21.54
N GLU A 306 -9.33 8.21 -21.46
CA GLU A 306 -9.75 9.58 -21.81
C GLU A 306 -9.67 10.54 -20.59
N ALA A 307 -9.63 9.99 -19.38
CA ALA A 307 -9.56 10.79 -18.15
C ALA A 307 -8.11 11.18 -17.83
N LYS A 308 -7.68 12.30 -18.37
CA LYS A 308 -6.32 12.82 -18.24
C LYS A 308 -6.27 14.15 -17.48
N ALA A 309 -5.16 14.34 -16.78
CA ALA A 309 -4.82 15.67 -16.28
C ALA A 309 -4.51 16.64 -17.44
N PRO A 310 -4.71 17.94 -17.23
CA PRO A 310 -4.37 18.96 -18.20
C PRO A 310 -2.92 18.85 -18.69
N ALA A 311 -2.69 19.10 -19.97
CA ALA A 311 -1.35 19.22 -20.54
C ALA A 311 -0.64 20.46 -19.98
N HIS A 312 0.69 20.44 -19.95
CA HIS A 312 1.50 21.59 -19.58
C HIS A 312 1.22 22.79 -20.49
N ASP A 313 0.82 23.90 -19.89
CA ASP A 313 0.53 25.19 -20.55
C ASP A 313 0.63 26.33 -19.53
N VAL A 314 1.77 27.01 -19.53
CA VAL A 314 2.03 28.11 -18.59
C VAL A 314 1.08 29.29 -18.79
N GLU A 315 0.69 29.62 -20.03
CA GLU A 315 -0.23 30.71 -20.31
C GLU A 315 -1.63 30.38 -19.77
N ALA A 316 -2.09 29.15 -19.96
CA ALA A 316 -3.34 28.68 -19.39
C ALA A 316 -3.29 28.67 -17.86
N ALA A 317 -2.18 28.25 -17.25
CA ALA A 317 -1.98 28.28 -15.81
C ALA A 317 -2.08 29.69 -15.27
N GLU A 318 -1.36 30.65 -15.83
CA GLU A 318 -1.39 32.06 -15.39
C GLU A 318 -2.79 32.67 -15.51
N ARG A 319 -3.45 32.47 -16.65
CA ARG A 319 -4.82 32.95 -16.88
C ARG A 319 -5.80 32.39 -15.85
N LEU A 320 -5.78 31.09 -15.61
CA LEU A 320 -6.68 30.43 -14.65
C LEU A 320 -6.42 30.87 -13.22
N LEU A 321 -5.15 31.11 -12.83
CA LEU A 321 -4.81 31.68 -11.54
C LEU A 321 -5.40 33.09 -11.35
N ASP A 322 -5.30 33.94 -12.39
CA ASP A 322 -5.88 35.28 -12.35
C ASP A 322 -7.42 35.22 -12.27
N GLU A 323 -8.07 34.34 -13.05
CA GLU A 323 -9.51 34.08 -13.00
C GLU A 323 -10.00 33.54 -11.64
N ALA A 324 -9.15 32.80 -10.94
CA ALA A 324 -9.40 32.29 -9.58
C ALA A 324 -9.10 33.31 -8.48
N GLY A 325 -8.67 34.54 -8.86
CA GLY A 325 -8.33 35.59 -7.91
C GLY A 325 -6.95 35.46 -7.28
N LEU A 326 -6.13 34.53 -7.71
CA LEU A 326 -4.73 34.35 -7.28
C LEU A 326 -3.81 35.19 -8.16
N THR A 327 -4.04 36.51 -8.20
CA THR A 327 -3.32 37.48 -9.04
C THR A 327 -1.92 37.78 -8.51
N LYS A 328 -0.98 38.14 -9.41
CA LYS A 328 0.35 38.60 -9.02
C LYS A 328 0.26 39.96 -8.35
N ASP A 329 0.96 40.12 -7.23
CA ASP A 329 1.15 41.41 -6.57
C ASP A 329 2.14 42.32 -7.34
N ALA A 330 2.45 43.48 -6.79
CA ALA A 330 3.37 44.47 -7.40
C ALA A 330 4.81 43.92 -7.56
N ASN A 331 5.17 42.85 -6.84
CA ASN A 331 6.47 42.18 -6.93
C ASN A 331 6.43 40.94 -7.82
N GLY A 332 5.29 40.63 -8.43
CA GLY A 332 5.09 39.46 -9.28
C GLY A 332 4.78 38.20 -8.51
N SER A 333 4.50 38.25 -7.20
CA SER A 333 4.17 37.10 -6.36
C SER A 333 2.67 36.82 -6.30
N ARG A 334 2.30 35.53 -6.33
CA ARG A 334 0.94 35.04 -6.06
C ARG A 334 0.78 34.51 -4.62
N GLY A 335 1.79 34.77 -3.76
CA GLY A 335 1.84 34.30 -2.37
C GLY A 335 2.61 32.98 -2.21
N ASP A 336 2.60 32.48 -0.99
CA ASP A 336 3.43 31.38 -0.55
C ASP A 336 2.70 30.03 -0.72
N ILE A 337 3.46 28.97 -1.00
CA ILE A 337 3.04 27.57 -1.00
C ILE A 337 3.96 26.78 -0.10
N ARG A 338 3.37 26.01 0.84
CA ARG A 338 4.05 24.98 1.62
C ARG A 338 3.76 23.63 1.00
N LEU A 339 4.79 23.04 0.39
CA LEU A 339 4.75 21.72 -0.24
C LEU A 339 5.45 20.71 0.67
N TYR A 340 4.75 19.68 1.12
CA TYR A 340 5.36 18.60 1.89
C TYR A 340 5.38 17.28 1.13
N TYR A 341 6.35 16.42 1.46
CA TYR A 341 6.44 15.05 0.98
C TYR A 341 6.92 14.12 2.10
N MET A 342 6.69 12.81 1.98
CA MET A 342 7.22 11.85 2.95
C MET A 342 8.64 11.44 2.57
N ASP A 343 9.58 11.62 3.50
CA ASP A 343 11.01 11.28 3.31
C ASP A 343 11.27 9.81 3.06
N MET A 344 10.39 8.94 3.54
CA MET A 344 10.56 7.50 3.36
C MET A 344 10.44 7.03 1.90
N PHE A 345 9.85 7.84 1.03
CA PHE A 345 9.72 7.53 -0.40
C PHE A 345 10.78 8.29 -1.21
N PHE A 346 11.79 7.60 -1.69
CA PHE A 346 12.95 8.20 -2.37
C PHE A 346 12.63 9.06 -3.58
N GLY A 347 11.61 8.70 -4.34
CA GLY A 347 11.19 9.45 -5.53
C GLY A 347 10.50 10.78 -5.22
N HIS A 348 10.08 11.03 -3.96
CA HIS A 348 9.28 12.22 -3.64
C HIS A 348 10.10 13.51 -3.61
N LYS A 349 11.33 13.48 -3.10
CA LYS A 349 12.17 14.69 -3.07
C LYS A 349 12.46 15.25 -4.46
N PRO A 350 12.97 14.49 -5.43
CA PRO A 350 13.16 15.00 -6.79
C PRO A 350 11.88 15.52 -7.45
N LEU A 351 10.74 14.87 -7.18
CA LEU A 351 9.44 15.36 -7.65
C LEU A 351 9.09 16.72 -7.02
N ALA A 352 9.30 16.88 -5.72
CA ALA A 352 9.04 18.14 -5.01
C ALA A 352 9.93 19.28 -5.54
N GLU A 353 11.19 19.02 -5.83
CA GLU A 353 12.13 19.98 -6.41
C GLU A 353 11.70 20.45 -7.79
N ILE A 354 11.23 19.53 -8.64
CA ILE A 354 10.71 19.87 -9.98
C ILE A 354 9.41 20.67 -9.86
N VAL A 355 8.44 20.18 -9.08
CA VAL A 355 7.14 20.83 -8.90
C VAL A 355 7.31 22.23 -8.30
N ALA A 356 8.14 22.38 -7.26
CA ALA A 356 8.39 23.69 -6.63
C ALA A 356 8.86 24.72 -7.66
N ARG A 357 9.89 24.40 -8.44
CA ARG A 357 10.42 25.30 -9.48
C ARG A 357 9.38 25.63 -10.57
N GLN A 358 8.54 24.68 -10.94
CA GLN A 358 7.48 24.91 -11.94
C GLN A 358 6.38 25.81 -11.38
N LEU A 359 6.06 25.73 -10.10
CA LEU A 359 5.11 26.64 -9.43
C LEU A 359 5.73 28.04 -9.22
N GLU A 360 7.04 28.13 -8.98
CA GLU A 360 7.75 29.40 -8.93
C GLU A 360 7.71 30.13 -10.28
N ALA A 361 7.79 29.39 -11.40
CA ALA A 361 7.70 29.95 -12.73
C ALA A 361 6.34 30.64 -13.03
N VAL A 362 5.27 30.22 -12.36
CA VAL A 362 3.95 30.88 -12.46
C VAL A 362 3.69 31.90 -11.33
N GLY A 363 4.69 32.20 -10.48
CA GLY A 363 4.68 33.33 -9.57
C GLY A 363 4.45 32.99 -8.09
N PHE A 364 4.44 31.74 -7.67
CA PHE A 364 4.39 31.39 -6.24
C PHE A 364 5.79 31.43 -5.61
N ALA A 365 5.86 31.69 -4.30
CA ALA A 365 7.03 31.45 -3.50
C ALA A 365 6.86 30.07 -2.82
N VAL A 366 7.69 29.08 -3.19
CA VAL A 366 7.49 27.71 -2.75
C VAL A 366 8.54 27.30 -1.73
N THR A 367 8.09 26.83 -0.57
CA THR A 367 8.91 26.08 0.38
C THR A 367 8.54 24.61 0.30
N TYR A 368 9.53 23.69 0.29
CA TYR A 368 9.27 22.26 0.27
C TYR A 368 10.16 21.52 1.26
N ASP A 369 9.54 20.64 2.05
CA ASP A 369 10.22 19.88 3.07
C ASP A 369 9.77 18.40 3.09
N GLY A 370 10.73 17.52 3.35
CA GLY A 370 10.47 16.11 3.64
C GLY A 370 10.08 15.92 5.10
N LEU A 371 9.00 15.18 5.33
CA LEU A 371 8.51 14.89 6.67
C LEU A 371 8.76 13.44 7.05
N SER A 372 9.25 13.23 8.28
CA SER A 372 9.28 11.92 8.91
C SER A 372 7.85 11.39 9.14
N SER A 373 7.66 10.09 9.36
CA SER A 373 6.33 9.54 9.61
C SER A 373 5.61 10.17 10.83
N PRO A 374 6.28 10.45 11.97
CA PRO A 374 5.67 11.18 13.08
C PRO A 374 5.26 12.61 12.71
N ASP A 375 6.12 13.36 12.00
CA ASP A 375 5.84 14.73 11.57
C ASP A 375 4.71 14.79 10.56
N TRP A 376 4.68 13.84 9.61
CA TRP A 376 3.58 13.66 8.67
C TRP A 376 2.25 13.45 9.40
N ALA A 377 2.24 12.57 10.40
CA ALA A 377 1.04 12.32 11.20
C ALA A 377 0.59 13.56 11.98
N SER A 378 1.52 14.39 12.44
CA SER A 378 1.22 15.62 13.20
C SER A 378 0.79 16.76 12.29
N ILE A 379 1.59 17.08 11.27
CA ILE A 379 1.43 18.28 10.43
C ILE A 379 0.35 18.06 9.37
N VAL A 380 0.41 16.94 8.65
CA VAL A 380 -0.50 16.69 7.53
C VAL A 380 -1.79 16.02 7.99
N ARG A 381 -1.70 14.89 8.67
CA ARG A 381 -2.88 14.06 8.99
C ARG A 381 -3.79 14.69 10.04
N ARG A 382 -3.23 15.30 11.09
CA ARG A 382 -3.99 15.93 12.20
C ARG A 382 -4.11 17.44 12.06
N GLY A 383 -3.02 18.10 11.67
CA GLY A 383 -2.94 19.56 11.63
C GLY A 383 -3.52 20.19 10.38
N GLY A 384 -3.37 19.56 9.23
CA GLY A 384 -3.77 20.14 7.94
C GLY A 384 -3.00 21.43 7.59
N GLU A 385 -1.79 21.59 8.11
CA GLU A 385 -0.98 22.81 7.96
C GLU A 385 -0.08 22.73 6.73
N PHE A 386 -0.67 22.55 5.57
CA PHE A 386 0.02 22.46 4.28
C PHE A 386 -0.83 23.13 3.19
N ASP A 387 -0.22 23.44 2.08
CA ASP A 387 -0.93 23.90 0.88
C ASP A 387 -1.05 22.78 -0.15
N LEU A 388 0.06 22.11 -0.40
CA LEU A 388 0.18 20.96 -1.30
C LEU A 388 0.97 19.85 -0.63
N ILE A 389 0.67 18.62 -1.00
CA ILE A 389 1.47 17.45 -0.58
C ILE A 389 1.75 16.55 -1.78
N ILE A 390 2.98 16.01 -1.83
CA ILE A 390 3.27 14.86 -2.70
C ILE A 390 3.04 13.60 -1.89
N VAL A 391 2.06 12.83 -2.32
CA VAL A 391 1.70 11.55 -1.71
C VAL A 391 1.86 10.43 -2.72
N GLY A 392 2.26 9.28 -2.23
CA GLY A 392 2.22 8.03 -2.96
C GLY A 392 1.06 7.17 -2.48
N GLY A 393 0.70 6.22 -3.30
CA GLY A 393 -0.28 5.23 -2.86
C GLY A 393 -0.57 4.15 -3.88
N SER A 394 -0.96 3.00 -3.38
CA SER A 394 -1.49 1.93 -4.20
C SER A 394 -2.80 2.37 -4.83
N MET A 395 -2.95 2.08 -6.11
CA MET A 395 -4.15 2.31 -6.92
C MET A 395 -4.71 1.00 -7.47
N ALA A 396 -4.01 -0.09 -7.24
CA ALA A 396 -4.32 -1.42 -7.76
C ALA A 396 -4.42 -2.45 -6.60
N PRO A 397 -5.04 -3.60 -6.84
CA PRO A 397 -5.69 -4.01 -8.08
C PRO A 397 -7.12 -3.45 -8.27
N ASP A 398 -7.72 -2.95 -7.20
CA ASP A 398 -9.09 -2.42 -7.19
C ASP A 398 -9.11 -0.97 -6.70
N PRO A 399 -9.71 -0.03 -7.46
CA PRO A 399 -9.79 1.36 -7.06
C PRO A 399 -10.51 1.61 -5.73
N GLU A 400 -11.26 0.64 -5.19
CA GLU A 400 -11.88 0.75 -3.86
C GLU A 400 -10.88 1.10 -2.77
N ILE A 401 -9.63 0.67 -2.89
CA ILE A 401 -8.56 1.01 -1.94
C ILE A 401 -8.35 2.53 -1.83
N THR A 402 -8.64 3.27 -2.90
CA THR A 402 -8.46 4.72 -2.97
C THR A 402 -9.58 5.48 -2.24
N ALA A 403 -10.75 4.86 -2.02
CA ALA A 403 -11.87 5.48 -1.33
C ALA A 403 -11.52 5.92 0.11
N THR A 404 -10.59 5.22 0.76
CA THR A 404 -10.13 5.60 2.10
C THR A 404 -9.45 6.97 2.13
N LYS A 405 -8.96 7.46 0.98
CA LYS A 405 -8.25 8.74 0.84
C LYS A 405 -9.10 9.82 0.19
N TYR A 406 -9.85 9.47 -0.85
CA TYR A 406 -10.47 10.44 -1.76
C TYR A 406 -11.99 10.55 -1.61
N SER A 407 -12.64 9.70 -0.82
CA SER A 407 -14.04 9.95 -0.44
C SER A 407 -14.13 10.90 0.77
N SER A 408 -15.22 11.64 0.87
CA SER A 408 -15.46 12.58 1.97
C SER A 408 -15.45 11.90 3.35
N ALA A 409 -15.94 10.66 3.43
CA ALA A 409 -15.95 9.82 4.63
C ALA A 409 -14.68 8.97 4.81
N GLY A 410 -13.68 9.13 3.95
CA GLY A 410 -12.46 8.33 3.96
C GLY A 410 -11.63 8.54 5.22
N ARG A 411 -11.32 7.48 5.96
CA ARG A 411 -10.52 7.54 7.21
C ARG A 411 -9.13 8.14 7.03
N ASN A 412 -8.59 8.08 5.82
CA ASN A 412 -7.27 8.59 5.43
C ASN A 412 -7.37 9.84 4.56
N ASN A 413 -8.52 10.52 4.58
CA ASN A 413 -8.75 11.76 3.85
C ASN A 413 -7.99 12.92 4.50
N MET A 414 -6.68 12.93 4.29
CA MET A 414 -5.76 13.93 4.85
C MET A 414 -5.91 15.30 4.17
N ALA A 415 -6.28 15.28 2.90
CA ALA A 415 -6.39 16.47 2.06
C ALA A 415 -7.75 17.20 2.20
N GLY A 416 -8.75 16.56 2.80
CA GLY A 416 -10.07 17.17 3.00
C GLY A 416 -10.95 17.12 1.75
N HIS A 417 -10.82 16.08 0.94
CA HIS A 417 -11.72 15.84 -0.19
C HIS A 417 -13.19 15.79 0.25
N ALA A 418 -14.06 16.44 -0.48
CA ALA A 418 -15.49 16.53 -0.16
C ALA A 418 -16.36 16.70 -1.42
N ASN A 419 -16.01 15.98 -2.48
CA ASN A 419 -16.72 16.02 -3.76
C ASN A 419 -17.84 14.98 -3.80
N ALA A 420 -19.10 15.45 -3.87
CA ALA A 420 -20.27 14.58 -3.89
C ALA A 420 -20.33 13.64 -5.10
N ASP A 421 -19.82 14.06 -6.28
CA ASP A 421 -19.78 13.21 -7.48
C ASP A 421 -18.75 12.07 -7.31
N VAL A 422 -17.64 12.34 -6.61
CA VAL A 422 -16.64 11.31 -6.22
C VAL A 422 -17.28 10.30 -5.27
N ASP A 423 -17.96 10.77 -4.23
CA ASP A 423 -18.64 9.90 -3.27
C ASP A 423 -19.73 9.04 -3.95
N ALA A 424 -20.54 9.65 -4.82
CA ALA A 424 -21.57 8.94 -5.57
C ALA A 424 -20.97 7.86 -6.50
N ALA A 425 -19.83 8.11 -7.12
CA ALA A 425 -19.17 7.13 -8.00
C ALA A 425 -18.65 5.93 -7.19
N TYR A 426 -18.08 6.15 -5.99
CA TYR A 426 -17.70 5.05 -5.09
C TYR A 426 -18.89 4.25 -4.60
N GLU A 427 -19.98 4.91 -4.15
CA GLU A 427 -21.18 4.21 -3.70
C GLU A 427 -21.77 3.35 -4.81
N ALA A 428 -21.90 3.89 -6.03
CA ALA A 428 -22.40 3.15 -7.18
C ALA A 428 -21.51 1.94 -7.53
N ALA A 429 -20.17 2.09 -7.41
CA ALA A 429 -19.23 0.99 -7.64
C ALA A 429 -19.37 -0.11 -6.57
N ARG A 430 -19.65 0.24 -5.31
CA ARG A 430 -19.89 -0.71 -4.21
C ARG A 430 -21.16 -1.50 -4.36
N GLU A 431 -22.22 -0.85 -4.87
CA GLU A 431 -23.54 -1.48 -5.11
C GLU A 431 -23.55 -2.39 -6.35
N ALA A 432 -22.67 -2.15 -7.30
CA ALA A 432 -22.58 -2.95 -8.52
C ALA A 432 -22.13 -4.38 -8.22
N THR A 433 -22.78 -5.35 -8.84
CA THR A 433 -22.55 -6.78 -8.57
C THR A 433 -21.65 -7.46 -9.60
N THR A 434 -21.39 -6.81 -10.73
CA THR A 434 -20.50 -7.33 -11.78
C THR A 434 -19.26 -6.45 -11.92
N LEU A 435 -18.15 -7.06 -12.33
CA LEU A 435 -16.90 -6.34 -12.57
C LEU A 435 -17.06 -5.27 -13.65
N ALA A 436 -17.86 -5.54 -14.68
CA ALA A 436 -18.10 -4.60 -15.77
C ALA A 436 -18.85 -3.34 -15.30
N GLU A 437 -19.88 -3.48 -14.47
CA GLU A 437 -20.62 -2.36 -13.88
C GLU A 437 -19.70 -1.56 -12.92
N ARG A 438 -18.98 -2.24 -12.03
CA ARG A 438 -18.00 -1.59 -11.16
C ARG A 438 -16.98 -0.79 -11.97
N GLY A 439 -16.43 -1.38 -13.02
CA GLY A 439 -15.50 -0.72 -13.93
C GLY A 439 -16.08 0.53 -14.58
N ALA A 440 -17.37 0.52 -14.96
CA ALA A 440 -18.05 1.70 -15.50
C ALA A 440 -18.10 2.85 -14.48
N HIS A 441 -18.41 2.55 -13.21
CA HIS A 441 -18.43 3.56 -12.14
C HIS A 441 -17.04 4.10 -11.81
N TYR A 442 -16.00 3.27 -11.83
CA TYR A 442 -14.63 3.73 -11.63
C TYR A 442 -14.08 4.52 -12.85
N ARG A 443 -14.53 4.24 -14.06
CA ARG A 443 -14.26 5.12 -15.20
C ARG A 443 -14.93 6.48 -15.04
N ARG A 444 -16.17 6.50 -14.54
CA ARG A 444 -16.86 7.75 -14.20
C ARG A 444 -16.15 8.52 -13.09
N LEU A 445 -15.65 7.84 -12.06
CA LEU A 445 -14.85 8.45 -11.00
C LEU A 445 -13.62 9.21 -11.57
N GLN A 446 -12.90 8.59 -12.50
CA GLN A 446 -11.76 9.23 -13.14
C GLN A 446 -12.16 10.45 -13.99
N GLU A 447 -13.33 10.43 -14.63
CA GLU A 447 -13.87 11.61 -15.34
C GLU A 447 -14.11 12.77 -14.38
N VAL A 448 -14.67 12.49 -13.18
CA VAL A 448 -14.89 13.50 -12.15
C VAL A 448 -13.56 14.06 -11.67
N TRP A 449 -12.60 13.21 -11.35
CA TRP A 449 -11.26 13.65 -10.94
C TRP A 449 -10.58 14.53 -12.00
N ALA A 450 -10.68 14.16 -13.28
CA ALA A 450 -10.10 14.93 -14.38
C ALA A 450 -10.83 16.26 -14.62
N ARG A 451 -12.17 16.25 -14.52
CA ARG A 451 -13.01 17.45 -14.66
C ARG A 451 -12.69 18.48 -13.59
N ASP A 452 -12.67 18.03 -12.32
CA ASP A 452 -12.60 18.91 -11.15
C ASP A 452 -11.15 19.10 -10.65
N THR A 453 -10.21 18.40 -11.27
CA THR A 453 -8.78 18.37 -10.87
C THR A 453 -8.63 18.20 -9.37
N GLU A 454 -9.19 17.10 -8.85
CA GLU A 454 -9.17 16.80 -7.41
C GLU A 454 -7.75 16.65 -6.86
N TRP A 455 -6.84 16.17 -7.69
CA TRP A 455 -5.41 16.05 -7.47
C TRP A 455 -4.68 15.98 -8.81
N VAL A 456 -3.36 16.03 -8.84
CA VAL A 456 -2.57 16.02 -10.08
C VAL A 456 -1.70 14.77 -10.13
N PRO A 457 -1.92 13.84 -11.09
CA PRO A 457 -1.02 12.71 -11.28
C PRO A 457 0.35 13.20 -11.74
N LEU A 458 1.42 12.61 -11.15
CA LEU A 458 2.79 13.00 -11.44
C LEU A 458 3.60 11.87 -12.06
N PHE A 459 3.67 10.72 -11.38
CA PHE A 459 4.64 9.70 -11.72
C PHE A 459 4.18 8.30 -11.34
N TRP A 460 4.23 7.35 -12.28
CA TRP A 460 4.01 5.93 -12.01
C TRP A 460 5.32 5.29 -11.57
N TYR A 461 5.35 4.76 -10.37
CA TYR A 461 6.55 4.18 -9.80
C TYR A 461 7.01 2.93 -10.52
N GLY A 462 8.32 2.80 -10.67
CA GLY A 462 8.99 1.56 -10.96
C GLY A 462 9.49 0.86 -9.71
N MET A 463 9.59 -0.42 -9.79
CA MET A 463 10.14 -1.27 -8.74
C MET A 463 11.37 -1.99 -9.25
N TYR A 464 12.42 -1.97 -8.45
CA TYR A 464 13.71 -2.58 -8.75
C TYR A 464 14.07 -3.51 -7.60
N TYR A 465 14.16 -4.80 -7.90
CA TYR A 465 14.48 -5.82 -6.91
C TYR A 465 15.81 -6.48 -7.25
N PRO A 466 16.89 -6.18 -6.52
CA PRO A 466 18.09 -6.99 -6.60
C PRO A 466 17.79 -8.35 -5.98
N ARG A 467 17.94 -9.40 -6.76
CA ARG A 467 17.67 -10.78 -6.35
C ARG A 467 18.84 -11.69 -6.71
N SER A 468 19.03 -12.73 -5.89
CA SER A 468 20.04 -13.74 -6.12
C SER A 468 19.75 -14.52 -7.40
N LYS A 469 20.80 -14.78 -8.18
CA LYS A 469 20.79 -15.67 -9.35
C LYS A 469 20.65 -17.16 -8.96
N HIS A 470 20.80 -17.51 -7.68
CA HIS A 470 20.79 -18.88 -7.17
C HIS A 470 19.43 -19.38 -6.75
N PHE A 471 18.41 -18.56 -6.80
CA PHE A 471 17.03 -18.94 -6.50
C PHE A 471 16.10 -18.56 -7.64
N PHE A 472 15.11 -19.38 -7.92
CA PHE A 472 14.09 -19.12 -8.94
C PHE A 472 12.71 -19.58 -8.47
N GLY A 473 11.67 -19.23 -9.21
CA GLY A 473 10.30 -19.67 -8.97
C GLY A 473 9.50 -18.80 -7.99
N TRP A 474 10.02 -17.64 -7.60
CA TRP A 474 9.43 -16.79 -6.56
C TRP A 474 9.05 -15.37 -6.98
N ALA A 475 9.36 -14.95 -8.18
CA ALA A 475 9.58 -13.54 -8.35
C ALA A 475 8.71 -12.79 -9.33
N ASP A 476 7.73 -13.39 -9.93
CA ASP A 476 6.92 -12.64 -10.91
C ASP A 476 5.96 -11.65 -10.24
N GLN A 477 5.81 -11.72 -8.91
CA GLN A 477 4.80 -10.96 -8.16
C GLN A 477 5.28 -10.41 -6.81
N ILE A 478 6.55 -10.05 -6.67
CA ILE A 478 7.04 -9.47 -5.41
C ILE A 478 6.45 -8.08 -5.21
N GLY A 479 5.69 -7.93 -4.13
CA GLY A 479 5.23 -6.67 -3.58
C GLY A 479 6.03 -6.25 -2.35
N PHE A 480 5.48 -5.38 -1.49
CA PHE A 480 6.04 -4.98 -0.20
C PHE A 480 6.27 -6.15 0.77
N SER A 481 5.55 -7.23 0.59
CA SER A 481 5.71 -8.45 1.35
C SER A 481 6.16 -9.55 0.40
N ILE A 482 7.01 -10.43 0.91
CA ILE A 482 7.30 -11.69 0.24
C ILE A 482 6.31 -12.69 0.83
N PRO A 483 5.22 -12.99 0.13
CA PRO A 483 4.17 -13.81 0.70
C PRO A 483 4.62 -15.28 0.78
N TRP A 484 4.21 -15.96 1.85
CA TRP A 484 4.55 -17.34 2.12
C TRP A 484 4.16 -18.32 1.01
N TRP A 485 3.11 -18.06 0.24
CA TRP A 485 2.65 -18.91 -0.85
C TRP A 485 3.63 -18.99 -2.03
N HIS A 486 4.58 -18.08 -2.12
CA HIS A 486 5.67 -18.17 -3.09
C HIS A 486 6.77 -19.13 -2.65
N TRP A 487 6.95 -19.33 -1.33
CA TRP A 487 8.00 -20.20 -0.80
C TRP A 487 7.90 -21.65 -1.24
N GLY A 488 6.68 -22.16 -1.44
CA GLY A 488 6.45 -23.50 -1.99
C GLY A 488 6.93 -23.69 -3.44
N ARG A 489 7.09 -22.61 -4.18
CA ARG A 489 7.55 -22.61 -5.58
C ARG A 489 9.05 -22.33 -5.71
N MET A 490 9.68 -21.83 -4.68
CA MET A 490 11.10 -21.52 -4.72
C MET A 490 11.96 -22.77 -4.88
N ARG A 491 13.02 -22.63 -5.65
CA ARG A 491 14.06 -23.66 -5.82
C ARG A 491 15.42 -22.98 -5.82
N ARG A 492 16.37 -23.64 -5.15
CA ARG A 492 17.78 -23.28 -5.26
C ARG A 492 18.35 -23.99 -6.48
N ILE A 493 19.15 -23.29 -7.30
CA ILE A 493 19.90 -23.84 -8.42
C ILE A 493 21.14 -24.56 -7.89
#